data_b06bebd29155319a794f20026b132001
#
_entry.id   b06bebd29155319a794f20026b132001
#
_cell.length_a   1.000
_cell.length_b   1.000
_cell.length_c   1.000
_cell.angle_alpha   90.00
_cell.angle_beta   90.00
_cell.angle_gamma   90.00
#
_symmetry.space_group_name_H-M   'P 1'
#
loop_
_entity.id
_entity.type
_entity.pdbx_description
1 polymer ?
#
loop_
_entity_poly.entity_id
_entity_poly.type
_entity_poly.pdbx_seq_one_letter_code
_entity_poly.pdbx_strand_id
1 'polypeptide(L)'
;MIIIRNRFLPFKGFEAINFMGIIVCRTETRLTPDLILHERIHTRQMQETLFVGFYLWYVIEWLARLMMRGRAYSNIVFEREAYAHMHETDYLHRRKAFAWWAYL
;
A
#
# COMPACT_ATOMS: atom_id res chain seq x y z
N MET A 1 -13.20 5.64 5.75
CA MET A 1 -12.33 4.46 5.58
C MET A 1 -12.78 3.38 6.54
N ILE A 2 -12.93 2.17 6.03
CA ILE A 2 -13.34 1.03 6.84
C ILE A 2 -12.09 0.33 7.38
N ILE A 3 -12.07 0.11 8.70
CA ILE A 3 -10.96 -0.56 9.38
C ILE A 3 -11.53 -1.77 10.13
N ILE A 4 -10.98 -2.95 9.83
CA ILE A 4 -11.39 -4.19 10.49
C ILE A 4 -10.24 -4.69 11.36
N ARG A 5 -10.49 -4.89 12.65
CA ARG A 5 -9.51 -5.44 13.58
C ARG A 5 -9.87 -6.88 13.92
N ASN A 6 -8.85 -7.74 13.99
CA ASN A 6 -9.05 -9.16 14.30
C ASN A 6 -7.75 -9.75 14.87
N ARG A 7 -7.83 -11.00 15.36
CA ARG A 7 -6.68 -11.67 15.97
C ARG A 7 -5.85 -12.49 15.00
N PHE A 8 -6.31 -12.68 13.77
CA PHE A 8 -5.73 -13.67 12.87
C PHE A 8 -5.00 -13.07 11.69
N LEU A 9 -5.50 -11.96 11.13
CA LEU A 9 -4.95 -11.36 9.91
C LEU A 9 -4.56 -9.91 10.13
N PRO A 10 -3.46 -9.45 9.53
CA PRO A 10 -2.47 -10.24 8.78
C PRO A 10 -1.62 -11.12 9.70
N PHE A 11 -0.77 -11.95 9.11
CA PHE A 11 0.17 -12.75 9.89
C PHE A 11 1.08 -11.86 10.73
N LYS A 12 1.58 -12.41 11.84
CA LYS A 12 2.52 -11.68 12.70
C LYS A 12 3.70 -11.18 11.88
N GLY A 13 4.10 -9.94 12.15
CA GLY A 13 5.17 -9.26 11.39
C GLY A 13 4.64 -8.30 10.33
N PHE A 14 3.36 -8.38 9.99
CA PHE A 14 2.71 -7.42 9.10
C PHE A 14 1.77 -6.52 9.89
N GLU A 15 1.82 -5.22 9.63
CA GLU A 15 1.03 -4.25 10.39
C GLU A 15 -0.42 -4.20 9.93
N ALA A 16 -0.64 -4.21 8.60
CA ALA A 16 -1.99 -4.10 8.04
C ALA A 16 -2.02 -4.60 6.61
N ILE A 17 -3.20 -4.97 6.15
CA ILE A 17 -3.48 -5.32 4.77
C ILE A 17 -4.57 -4.38 4.26
N ASN A 18 -4.36 -3.81 3.06
CA ASN A 18 -5.40 -3.06 2.38
C ASN A 18 -6.09 -3.99 1.37
N PHE A 19 -7.29 -4.45 1.72
CA PHE A 19 -8.08 -5.31 0.85
C PHE A 19 -9.19 -4.49 0.20
N MET A 20 -9.01 -4.14 -1.07
CA MET A 20 -10.01 -3.40 -1.87
C MET A 20 -10.44 -2.08 -1.21
N GLY A 21 -9.51 -1.43 -0.51
CA GLY A 21 -9.80 -0.19 0.20
C GLY A 21 -10.20 -0.37 1.66
N ILE A 22 -10.35 -1.62 2.10
CA ILE A 22 -10.65 -1.93 3.50
C ILE A 22 -9.35 -2.30 4.21
N ILE A 23 -9.08 -1.61 5.33
CA ILE A 23 -7.88 -1.88 6.12
C ILE A 23 -8.17 -3.02 7.08
N VAL A 24 -7.40 -4.09 6.99
CA VAL A 24 -7.48 -5.23 7.90
C VAL A 24 -6.20 -5.26 8.74
N CYS A 25 -6.33 -5.19 10.04
CA CYS A 25 -5.19 -5.21 10.95
C CYS A 25 -5.48 -6.09 12.16
N ARG A 26 -4.41 -6.41 12.89
CA ARG A 26 -4.54 -7.18 14.12
C ARG A 26 -5.04 -6.28 15.25
N THR A 27 -5.66 -6.89 16.25
CA THR A 27 -6.18 -6.12 17.40
C THR A 27 -5.08 -5.35 18.15
N GLU A 28 -3.85 -5.87 18.16
CA GLU A 28 -2.72 -5.22 18.80
C GLU A 28 -2.03 -4.17 17.93
N THR A 29 -2.37 -4.06 16.66
CA THR A 29 -1.72 -3.12 15.75
C THR A 29 -2.04 -1.68 16.11
N ARG A 30 -0.99 -0.86 16.22
CA ARG A 30 -1.15 0.58 16.44
C ARG A 30 -1.21 1.28 15.07
N LEU A 31 -2.38 1.83 14.75
CA LEU A 31 -2.57 2.56 13.51
C LEU A 31 -2.11 4.01 13.70
N THR A 32 -0.90 4.29 13.26
CA THR A 32 -0.37 5.66 13.29
C THR A 32 -0.94 6.46 12.10
N PRO A 33 -0.93 7.81 12.17
CA PRO A 33 -1.33 8.62 11.01
C PRO A 33 -0.52 8.30 9.76
N ASP A 34 0.77 8.00 9.90
CA ASP A 34 1.64 7.64 8.78
C ASP A 34 1.19 6.34 8.13
N LEU A 35 0.89 5.32 8.93
CA LEU A 35 0.42 4.04 8.40
C LEU A 35 -0.92 4.18 7.70
N ILE A 36 -1.83 4.95 8.29
CA ILE A 36 -3.15 5.20 7.68
C ILE A 36 -2.97 5.92 6.33
N LEU A 37 -2.10 6.92 6.26
CA LEU A 37 -1.83 7.62 5.00
C LEU A 37 -1.23 6.69 3.97
N HIS A 38 -0.30 5.82 4.36
CA HIS A 38 0.30 4.81 3.49
C HIS A 38 -0.80 3.96 2.83
N GLU A 39 -1.75 3.46 3.64
CA GLU A 39 -2.83 2.62 3.12
C GLU A 39 -3.81 3.42 2.26
N ARG A 40 -4.06 4.68 2.59
CA ARG A 40 -4.92 5.53 1.76
C ARG A 40 -4.29 5.86 0.41
N ILE A 41 -2.96 5.98 0.34
CA ILE A 41 -2.26 6.11 -0.94
C ILE A 41 -2.51 4.87 -1.79
N HIS A 42 -2.39 3.68 -1.21
CA HIS A 42 -2.71 2.44 -1.92
C HIS A 42 -4.15 2.41 -2.42
N THR A 43 -5.10 2.90 -1.63
CA THR A 43 -6.51 2.97 -2.06
C THR A 43 -6.66 3.84 -3.31
N ARG A 44 -5.95 4.98 -3.38
CA ARG A 44 -5.96 5.82 -4.59
C ARG A 44 -5.35 5.09 -5.78
N GLN A 45 -4.24 4.39 -5.58
CA GLN A 45 -3.63 3.56 -6.62
C GLN A 45 -4.59 2.47 -7.10
N MET A 46 -5.31 1.84 -6.18
CA MET A 46 -6.32 0.82 -6.51
C MET A 46 -7.45 1.40 -7.36
N GLN A 47 -7.95 2.57 -7.01
CA GLN A 47 -8.99 3.24 -7.78
C GLN A 47 -8.52 3.55 -9.20
N GLU A 48 -7.26 3.97 -9.36
CA GLU A 48 -6.68 4.30 -10.65
C GLU A 48 -6.45 3.07 -11.54
N THR A 49 -6.28 1.91 -10.93
CA THR A 49 -5.99 0.65 -11.63
C THR A 49 -7.19 -0.31 -11.60
N LEU A 50 -8.38 0.20 -11.28
CA LEU A 50 -9.63 -0.57 -11.22
C LEU A 50 -9.54 -1.75 -10.25
N PHE A 51 -8.82 -1.60 -9.14
CA PHE A 51 -8.60 -2.57 -8.07
C PHE A 51 -7.93 -3.86 -8.54
N VAL A 52 -8.53 -4.59 -9.47
CA VAL A 52 -7.95 -5.84 -10.00
C VAL A 52 -6.60 -5.57 -10.64
N GLY A 53 -6.49 -4.47 -11.39
CA GLY A 53 -5.23 -4.07 -12.01
C GLY A 53 -4.12 -3.82 -10.99
N PHE A 54 -4.46 -3.23 -9.83
CA PHE A 54 -3.49 -3.02 -8.76
C PHE A 54 -2.88 -4.35 -8.30
N TYR A 55 -3.71 -5.34 -7.98
CA TYR A 55 -3.22 -6.62 -7.47
C TYR A 55 -2.45 -7.38 -8.53
N LEU A 56 -2.92 -7.36 -9.78
CA LEU A 56 -2.23 -8.03 -10.87
C LEU A 56 -0.85 -7.43 -11.09
N TRP A 57 -0.76 -6.10 -11.18
CA TRP A 57 0.52 -5.41 -11.33
C TRP A 57 1.45 -5.69 -10.15
N TYR A 58 0.91 -5.60 -8.93
CA TYR A 58 1.65 -5.82 -7.71
C TYR A 58 2.32 -7.19 -7.70
N VAL A 59 1.56 -8.25 -8.02
CA VAL A 59 2.08 -9.62 -8.03
C VAL A 59 3.13 -9.79 -9.14
N ILE A 60 2.85 -9.28 -10.34
CA ILE A 60 3.79 -9.40 -11.45
C ILE A 60 5.11 -8.69 -11.14
N GLU A 61 5.03 -7.48 -10.63
CA GLU A 61 6.23 -6.71 -10.28
C GLU A 61 6.98 -7.36 -9.12
N TRP A 62 6.26 -7.87 -8.13
CA TRP A 62 6.89 -8.57 -7.01
C TRP A 62 7.69 -9.78 -7.48
N LEU A 63 7.10 -10.60 -8.37
CA LEU A 63 7.79 -11.76 -8.94
C LEU A 63 9.02 -11.33 -9.74
N ALA A 64 8.90 -10.27 -10.55
CA ALA A 64 10.03 -9.74 -11.30
C ALA A 64 11.14 -9.25 -10.38
N ARG A 65 10.77 -8.53 -9.30
CA ARG A 65 11.75 -7.98 -8.35
C ARG A 65 12.45 -9.04 -7.52
N LEU A 66 11.85 -10.22 -7.33
CA LEU A 66 12.53 -11.34 -6.68
C LEU A 66 13.78 -11.78 -7.43
N MET A 67 13.81 -11.57 -8.75
CA MET A 67 14.97 -11.91 -9.60
C MET A 67 16.00 -10.80 -9.64
N MET A 68 15.75 -9.66 -9.00
CA MET A 68 16.61 -8.49 -9.01
C MET A 68 17.23 -8.28 -7.64
N ARG A 69 18.25 -7.42 -7.57
CA ARG A 69 18.85 -7.03 -6.29
C ARG A 69 17.92 -6.12 -5.51
N GLY A 70 17.97 -6.25 -4.19
CA GLY A 70 17.20 -5.43 -3.27
C GLY A 70 15.98 -6.16 -2.74
N ARG A 71 15.15 -5.43 -1.99
CA ARG A 71 13.95 -6.00 -1.40
C ARG A 71 12.80 -5.93 -2.40
N ALA A 72 12.26 -7.10 -2.77
CA ALA A 72 11.19 -7.17 -3.76
C ALA A 72 10.00 -6.30 -3.34
N TYR A 73 9.52 -6.44 -2.09
CA TYR A 73 8.35 -5.74 -1.59
C TYR A 73 8.48 -4.22 -1.67
N SER A 74 9.55 -3.67 -1.11
CA SER A 74 9.70 -2.21 -1.03
C SER A 74 10.07 -1.56 -2.37
N ASN A 75 10.47 -2.36 -3.37
CA ASN A 75 10.81 -1.86 -4.70
C ASN A 75 9.62 -1.90 -5.68
N ILE A 76 8.49 -2.46 -5.28
CA ILE A 76 7.26 -2.38 -6.09
C ILE A 76 6.86 -0.92 -6.23
N VAL A 77 6.50 -0.49 -7.45
CA VAL A 77 6.23 0.92 -7.74
C VAL A 77 5.16 1.51 -6.81
N PHE A 78 4.13 0.76 -6.49
CA PHE A 78 3.08 1.23 -5.59
C PHE A 78 3.59 1.46 -4.18
N GLU A 79 4.46 0.57 -3.69
CA GLU A 79 5.07 0.73 -2.37
C GLU A 79 6.07 1.89 -2.36
N ARG A 80 6.78 2.09 -3.45
CA ARG A 80 7.73 3.22 -3.53
C ARG A 80 7.02 4.56 -3.37
N GLU A 81 5.89 4.74 -4.03
CA GLU A 81 5.11 5.97 -3.84
C GLU A 81 4.61 6.09 -2.40
N ALA A 82 4.03 5.02 -1.87
CA ALA A 82 3.45 5.05 -0.53
C ALA A 82 4.50 5.36 0.56
N TYR A 83 5.66 4.70 0.51
CA TYR A 83 6.73 4.97 1.48
C TYR A 83 7.34 6.35 1.33
N ALA A 84 7.41 6.88 0.10
CA ALA A 84 7.97 8.21 -0.13
C ALA A 84 7.11 9.32 0.47
N HIS A 85 5.80 9.12 0.60
CA HIS A 85 4.87 10.19 0.96
C HIS A 85 4.04 9.92 2.23
N MET A 86 4.24 8.79 2.91
CA MET A 86 3.42 8.43 4.07
C MET A 86 3.54 9.39 5.25
N HIS A 87 4.58 10.21 5.29
CA HIS A 87 4.78 11.20 6.35
C HIS A 87 4.24 12.59 5.99
N GLU A 88 3.71 12.77 4.78
CA GLU A 88 3.23 14.06 4.28
C GLU A 88 1.71 14.13 4.44
N THR A 89 1.26 14.70 5.56
CA THR A 89 -0.16 14.66 5.96
C THR A 89 -1.13 15.23 4.93
N ASP A 90 -0.67 16.15 4.07
CA ASP A 90 -1.50 16.78 3.03
C ASP A 90 -1.35 16.12 1.66
N TYR A 91 -0.60 15.02 1.57
CA TYR A 91 -0.23 14.44 0.28
C TYR A 91 -1.45 14.10 -0.60
N LEU A 92 -2.48 13.49 -0.02
CA LEU A 92 -3.65 13.09 -0.80
C LEU A 92 -4.40 14.27 -1.42
N HIS A 93 -4.33 15.47 -0.79
CA HIS A 93 -4.96 16.67 -1.32
C HIS A 93 -4.22 17.23 -2.54
N ARG A 94 -2.90 17.05 -2.60
CA ARG A 94 -2.06 17.58 -3.69
C ARG A 94 -1.59 16.50 -4.64
N ARG A 95 -1.88 15.23 -4.34
CA ARG A 95 -1.44 14.09 -5.16
C ARG A 95 -2.08 14.17 -6.54
N LYS A 96 -1.24 14.03 -7.58
CA LYS A 96 -1.72 13.93 -8.96
C LYS A 96 -2.21 12.51 -9.24
N ALA A 97 -3.19 12.38 -10.12
CA ALA A 97 -3.65 11.07 -10.58
C ALA A 97 -2.47 10.32 -11.21
N PHE A 98 -2.41 9.00 -10.95
CA PHE A 98 -1.34 8.13 -11.43
C PHE A 98 0.05 8.57 -10.97
N ALA A 99 0.16 9.14 -9.77
CA ALA A 99 1.43 9.60 -9.23
C ALA A 99 2.47 8.48 -9.11
N TRP A 100 2.02 7.22 -8.94
CA TRP A 100 2.91 6.05 -8.90
C TRP A 100 3.73 5.89 -10.19
N TRP A 101 3.26 6.45 -11.30
CA TRP A 101 3.97 6.36 -12.59
C TRP A 101 5.38 6.93 -12.51
N ALA A 102 5.59 7.95 -11.68
CA ALA A 102 6.90 8.57 -11.49
C ALA A 102 7.93 7.63 -10.85
N TYR A 103 7.49 6.52 -10.29
CA TYR A 103 8.35 5.56 -9.59
C TYR A 103 8.64 4.29 -10.39
N LEU A 104 8.21 4.26 -11.64
CA LEU A 104 8.50 3.12 -12.52
C LEU A 104 9.99 2.92 -12.74
#